data_ce5947cb6228ef583bc29102388d0e67
#
_entry.id   ce5947cb6228ef583bc29102388d0e67
#
_cell.length_a   1.000
_cell.length_b   1.000
_cell.length_c   1.000
_cell.angle_alpha   90.00
_cell.angle_beta   90.00
_cell.angle_gamma   90.00
#
_symmetry.space_group_name_H-M   'P 1'
#
loop_
_entity.id
_entity.type
_entity.pdbx_description
1 polymer ?
#
loop_
_entity_poly.entity_id
_entity_poly.type
_entity_poly.pdbx_seq_one_letter_code
_entity_poly.pdbx_strand_id
1 'polypeptide(L)'
;NSIKDFFSFGNLTSASSGAILSSSFIKKLLISVNYSMIFTPEFQIRWRSRWHSFLEIIKIVVISAAIVIPIRLFIVCPFYVQGASMEPSFYDREYLLVDEISYRFREPERGEVVVFRYPEDPREYFIKRIIGLPGETLKIDNGGVYLLDKSSNSWTKLAESYLASDSATLAFEAQQITLG
;
A
#
# COMPACT_ATOMS: atom_id res chain seq x y z
N ASN A 1 -49.48 31.45 -26.01
CA ASN A 1 -50.27 32.71 -26.01
C ASN A 1 -49.47 33.89 -25.44
N SER A 2 -48.26 34.13 -25.92
CA SER A 2 -47.49 35.31 -25.51
C SER A 2 -46.42 35.74 -26.52
N ILE A 3 -46.41 35.12 -27.70
CA ILE A 3 -45.45 35.46 -28.77
C ILE A 3 -46.12 36.20 -29.95
N LYS A 4 -47.47 36.27 -29.97
CA LYS A 4 -48.20 36.90 -31.07
C LYS A 4 -48.47 38.42 -30.92
N ASP A 5 -48.22 38.97 -29.74
CA ASP A 5 -48.45 40.40 -29.48
C ASP A 5 -47.21 41.28 -29.72
N PHE A 6 -46.07 40.68 -30.15
CA PHE A 6 -44.88 41.46 -30.42
C PHE A 6 -44.70 41.92 -31.88
N PHE A 7 -45.59 41.47 -32.82
CA PHE A 7 -45.39 41.73 -34.24
C PHE A 7 -46.53 42.63 -34.84
N SER A 8 -47.31 43.32 -34.04
CA SER A 8 -48.40 44.23 -34.55
C SER A 8 -48.15 45.70 -34.20
N PHE A 9 -46.96 46.20 -34.53
CA PHE A 9 -46.76 47.66 -34.58
C PHE A 9 -45.98 48.03 -35.85
N GLY A 10 -46.66 47.88 -36.98
CA GLY A 10 -46.20 48.40 -38.24
C GLY A 10 -47.05 49.64 -38.60
N ASN A 11 -46.37 50.66 -39.03
CA ASN A 11 -46.84 51.91 -39.64
C ASN A 11 -47.25 53.01 -38.68
N LEU A 12 -46.34 53.92 -38.44
CA LEU A 12 -46.63 55.34 -38.38
C LEU A 12 -45.43 56.13 -38.96
N THR A 13 -45.74 56.77 -40.03
CA THR A 13 -44.95 57.68 -40.82
C THR A 13 -44.57 58.94 -40.04
N SER A 14 -43.34 59.41 -40.33
CA SER A 14 -42.89 60.79 -40.31
C SER A 14 -43.25 61.69 -39.10
N ALA A 15 -42.24 61.90 -38.24
CA ALA A 15 -42.01 63.24 -37.68
C ALA A 15 -40.53 63.34 -37.22
N SER A 16 -39.87 64.29 -37.85
CA SER A 16 -38.53 64.74 -37.43
C SER A 16 -38.58 65.29 -36.01
N SER A 17 -37.88 64.71 -35.11
CA SER A 17 -37.33 65.42 -33.97
C SER A 17 -36.35 64.50 -33.27
N GLY A 18 -35.05 64.93 -33.12
CA GLY A 18 -33.98 64.21 -32.48
C GLY A 18 -34.33 63.87 -31.02
N ALA A 19 -34.79 62.67 -30.81
CA ALA A 19 -34.88 62.12 -29.47
C ALA A 19 -33.49 61.68 -29.07
N ILE A 20 -32.79 62.53 -28.33
CA ILE A 20 -31.64 62.16 -27.54
C ILE A 20 -32.16 61.09 -26.58
N LEU A 21 -31.88 59.83 -26.94
CA LEU A 21 -32.12 58.70 -26.03
C LEU A 21 -31.29 58.99 -24.78
N SER A 22 -31.99 59.34 -23.71
CA SER A 22 -31.42 59.71 -22.44
C SER A 22 -30.39 58.63 -22.04
N SER A 23 -29.16 59.03 -21.72
CA SER A 23 -28.07 58.17 -21.29
C SER A 23 -28.48 57.27 -20.13
N SER A 24 -29.54 57.65 -19.43
CA SER A 24 -30.20 56.87 -18.38
C SER A 24 -30.89 55.60 -18.88
N PHE A 25 -31.49 55.64 -20.11
CA PHE A 25 -32.14 54.45 -20.67
C PHE A 25 -31.13 53.43 -21.18
N ILE A 26 -30.05 53.90 -21.81
CA ILE A 26 -28.94 53.04 -22.27
C ILE A 26 -28.22 52.42 -21.09
N LYS A 27 -27.98 53.17 -20.01
CA LYS A 27 -27.41 52.61 -18.77
C LYS A 27 -28.32 51.57 -18.12
N LYS A 28 -29.62 51.78 -18.06
CA LYS A 28 -30.56 50.76 -17.54
C LYS A 28 -30.62 49.51 -18.43
N LEU A 29 -30.56 49.65 -19.76
CA LEU A 29 -30.52 48.51 -20.68
C LEU A 29 -29.21 47.73 -20.57
N LEU A 30 -28.09 48.40 -20.48
CA LEU A 30 -26.77 47.78 -20.29
C LEU A 30 -26.64 47.08 -18.94
N ILE A 31 -27.18 47.64 -17.89
CA ILE A 31 -27.20 47.02 -16.56
C ILE A 31 -28.14 45.79 -16.55
N SER A 32 -29.29 45.87 -17.25
CA SER A 32 -30.23 44.74 -17.35
C SER A 32 -29.66 43.56 -18.15
N VAL A 33 -28.89 43.81 -19.20
CA VAL A 33 -28.28 42.74 -20.02
C VAL A 33 -27.09 42.10 -19.34
N ASN A 34 -26.32 42.83 -18.51
CA ASN A 34 -25.09 42.33 -17.96
C ASN A 34 -25.24 41.49 -16.67
N TYR A 35 -26.40 41.57 -15.97
CA TYR A 35 -26.62 40.81 -14.75
C TYR A 35 -27.32 39.47 -14.94
N SER A 36 -28.07 39.29 -16.03
CA SER A 36 -28.81 38.04 -16.26
C SER A 36 -27.99 36.96 -16.94
N MET A 37 -26.86 37.29 -17.57
CA MET A 37 -25.99 36.28 -18.24
C MET A 37 -24.91 35.65 -17.34
N ILE A 38 -24.61 36.27 -16.19
CA ILE A 38 -23.50 35.78 -15.32
C ILE A 38 -23.97 34.91 -14.17
N PHE A 39 -25.28 34.92 -13.86
CA PHE A 39 -25.83 34.14 -12.75
C PHE A 39 -26.97 33.22 -13.22
N THR A 40 -26.64 32.26 -14.08
CA THR A 40 -27.56 31.14 -14.29
C THR A 40 -27.37 30.16 -13.10
N PRO A 41 -28.45 29.81 -12.41
CA PRO A 41 -28.38 28.85 -11.29
C PRO A 41 -27.82 27.47 -11.72
N GLU A 42 -27.85 27.16 -12.99
CA GLU A 42 -27.26 25.92 -13.54
C GLU A 42 -25.73 25.84 -13.40
N PHE A 43 -25.01 26.96 -13.43
CA PHE A 43 -23.57 26.95 -13.25
C PHE A 43 -23.18 26.61 -11.80
N GLN A 44 -23.92 27.11 -10.84
CA GLN A 44 -23.70 26.79 -9.41
C GLN A 44 -24.06 25.34 -9.08
N ILE A 45 -25.11 24.79 -9.69
CA ILE A 45 -25.53 23.39 -9.47
C ILE A 45 -24.48 22.42 -10.04
N ARG A 46 -23.91 22.71 -11.22
CA ARG A 46 -22.87 21.88 -11.83
C ARG A 46 -21.55 21.89 -11.07
N TRP A 47 -21.15 23.00 -10.49
CA TRP A 47 -19.94 23.09 -9.64
C TRP A 47 -20.14 22.34 -8.33
N ARG A 48 -21.26 22.53 -7.68
CA ARG A 48 -21.60 21.85 -6.43
C ARG A 48 -21.65 20.33 -6.59
N SER A 49 -22.22 19.84 -7.67
CA SER A 49 -22.24 18.40 -8.00
C SER A 49 -20.83 17.84 -8.25
N ARG A 50 -19.97 18.57 -8.96
CA ARG A 50 -18.58 18.13 -9.22
C ARG A 50 -17.73 18.11 -7.95
N TRP A 51 -17.92 19.05 -7.04
CA TRP A 51 -17.25 19.06 -5.75
C TRP A 51 -17.71 17.91 -4.85
N HIS A 52 -18.98 17.56 -4.85
CA HIS A 52 -19.48 16.40 -4.10
C HIS A 52 -18.86 15.09 -4.62
N SER A 53 -18.83 14.88 -5.93
CA SER A 53 -18.19 13.70 -6.52
C SER A 53 -16.68 13.65 -6.24
N PHE A 54 -16.00 14.79 -6.25
CA PHE A 54 -14.58 14.88 -5.92
C PHE A 54 -14.32 14.55 -4.44
N LEU A 55 -15.16 15.04 -3.53
CA LEU A 55 -15.07 14.73 -2.11
C LEU A 55 -15.36 13.25 -1.81
N GLU A 56 -16.28 12.63 -2.56
CA GLU A 56 -16.53 11.19 -2.44
C GLU A 56 -15.31 10.36 -2.84
N ILE A 57 -14.64 10.72 -3.92
CA ILE A 57 -13.41 10.06 -4.35
C ILE A 57 -12.32 10.23 -3.29
N ILE A 58 -12.11 11.45 -2.78
CA ILE A 58 -11.14 11.70 -1.71
C ILE A 58 -11.46 10.86 -0.47
N LYS A 59 -12.73 10.79 -0.08
CA LYS A 59 -13.16 9.97 1.06
C LYS A 59 -12.79 8.49 0.87
N ILE A 60 -13.05 7.93 -0.30
CA ILE A 60 -12.70 6.53 -0.61
C ILE A 60 -11.17 6.35 -0.54
N VAL A 61 -10.39 7.24 -1.14
CA VAL A 61 -8.92 7.19 -1.12
C VAL A 61 -8.39 7.27 0.32
N VAL A 62 -8.91 8.19 1.13
CA VAL A 62 -8.49 8.35 2.53
C VAL A 62 -8.82 7.10 3.35
N ILE A 63 -10.02 6.53 3.19
CA ILE A 63 -10.41 5.31 3.91
C ILE A 63 -9.54 4.14 3.46
N SER A 64 -9.31 3.97 2.16
CA SER A 64 -8.44 2.91 1.63
C SER A 64 -7.00 3.06 2.14
N ALA A 65 -6.46 4.27 2.13
CA ALA A 65 -5.13 4.56 2.64
C ALA A 65 -5.03 4.30 4.15
N ALA A 66 -6.06 4.68 4.92
CA ALA A 66 -6.11 4.44 6.36
C ALA A 66 -6.11 2.95 6.73
N ILE A 67 -6.58 2.08 5.84
CA ILE A 67 -6.55 0.62 6.03
C ILE A 67 -5.23 0.03 5.51
N VAL A 68 -4.84 0.37 4.28
CA VAL A 68 -3.70 -0.26 3.60
C VAL A 68 -2.36 0.15 4.20
N ILE A 69 -2.21 1.44 4.57
CA ILE A 69 -0.94 1.95 5.09
C ILE A 69 -0.53 1.25 6.40
N PRO A 70 -1.40 1.12 7.42
CA PRO A 70 -1.04 0.40 8.64
C PRO A 70 -0.72 -1.08 8.39
N ILE A 71 -1.49 -1.75 7.54
CA ILE A 71 -1.24 -3.16 7.19
C ILE A 71 0.16 -3.31 6.62
N ARG A 72 0.52 -2.47 5.65
CA ARG A 72 1.83 -2.54 5.00
C ARG A 72 3.00 -2.15 5.91
N LEU A 73 2.79 -1.24 6.87
CA LEU A 73 3.86 -0.75 7.74
C LEU A 73 4.08 -1.62 8.98
N PHE A 74 3.06 -2.39 9.43
CA PHE A 74 3.10 -3.05 10.72
C PHE A 74 2.83 -4.56 10.67
N ILE A 75 2.26 -5.07 9.60
CA ILE A 75 1.78 -6.46 9.57
C ILE A 75 2.55 -7.29 8.55
N VAL A 76 2.74 -6.80 7.33
CA VAL A 76 3.28 -7.60 6.23
C VAL A 76 4.30 -6.81 5.43
N CYS A 77 5.50 -7.35 5.31
CA CYS A 77 6.55 -6.80 4.45
C CYS A 77 6.81 -7.74 3.27
N PRO A 78 6.65 -7.28 2.02
CA PRO A 78 7.02 -8.07 0.85
C PRO A 78 8.54 -8.10 0.67
N PHE A 79 9.10 -9.28 0.55
CA PHE A 79 10.50 -9.53 0.24
C PHE A 79 10.64 -10.33 -1.05
N TYR A 80 11.82 -10.28 -1.60
CA TYR A 80 12.19 -10.97 -2.81
C TYR A 80 13.42 -11.83 -2.53
N VAL A 81 13.29 -13.14 -2.75
CA VAL A 81 14.36 -14.10 -2.47
C VAL A 81 15.50 -13.94 -3.49
N GLN A 82 16.72 -13.88 -3.00
CA GLN A 82 17.94 -13.92 -3.81
C GLN A 82 18.84 -15.05 -3.33
N GLY A 83 19.13 -15.98 -4.23
CA GLY A 83 19.98 -17.12 -3.98
C GLY A 83 19.25 -18.41 -3.61
N ALA A 84 19.96 -19.52 -3.70
CA ALA A 84 19.44 -20.88 -3.59
C ALA A 84 19.62 -21.52 -2.20
N SER A 85 20.04 -20.76 -1.18
CA SER A 85 20.42 -21.32 0.12
C SER A 85 19.25 -21.93 0.93
N MET A 86 18.01 -21.67 0.50
CA MET A 86 16.80 -22.17 1.16
C MET A 86 16.03 -23.18 0.31
N GLU A 87 16.59 -23.62 -0.83
CA GLU A 87 16.01 -24.69 -1.62
C GLU A 87 16.02 -26.04 -0.85
N PRO A 88 15.01 -26.86 -1.03
CA PRO A 88 13.83 -26.70 -1.90
C PRO A 88 12.66 -25.92 -1.27
N SER A 89 12.80 -25.40 -0.04
CA SER A 89 11.71 -24.72 0.66
C SER A 89 11.33 -23.38 0.01
N PHE A 90 12.32 -22.66 -0.51
CA PHE A 90 12.15 -21.38 -1.23
C PHE A 90 13.15 -21.30 -2.37
N TYR A 91 12.64 -20.94 -3.56
CA TYR A 91 13.46 -20.83 -4.75
C TYR A 91 13.92 -19.40 -5.00
N ASP A 92 15.01 -19.26 -5.76
CA ASP A 92 15.48 -17.96 -6.20
C ASP A 92 14.38 -17.21 -6.97
N ARG A 93 14.27 -15.91 -6.74
CA ARG A 93 13.28 -14.99 -7.35
C ARG A 93 11.82 -15.16 -6.90
N GLU A 94 11.56 -15.91 -5.87
CA GLU A 94 10.22 -15.95 -5.27
C GLU A 94 9.91 -14.69 -4.46
N TYR A 95 8.64 -14.28 -4.47
CA TYR A 95 8.14 -13.23 -3.59
C TYR A 95 7.60 -13.84 -2.31
N LEU A 96 8.06 -13.28 -1.19
CA LEU A 96 7.64 -13.68 0.15
C LEU A 96 6.88 -12.55 0.82
N LEU A 97 5.90 -12.93 1.62
CA LEU A 97 5.24 -12.03 2.56
C LEU A 97 5.72 -12.40 3.96
N VAL A 98 6.48 -11.51 4.57
CA VAL A 98 7.03 -11.72 5.91
C VAL A 98 6.06 -11.14 6.93
N ASP A 99 5.69 -11.95 7.91
CA ASP A 99 4.91 -11.57 9.07
C ASP A 99 5.80 -10.88 10.10
N GLU A 100 5.58 -9.60 10.32
CA GLU A 100 6.34 -8.80 11.30
C GLU A 100 5.67 -8.76 12.68
N ILE A 101 4.44 -9.26 12.79
CA ILE A 101 3.65 -9.07 14.00
C ILE A 101 3.77 -10.27 14.96
N SER A 102 3.87 -11.49 14.46
CA SER A 102 3.81 -12.70 15.28
C SER A 102 4.89 -12.76 16.34
N TYR A 103 6.12 -12.37 16.01
CA TYR A 103 7.24 -12.36 16.96
C TYR A 103 7.20 -11.23 18.01
N ARG A 104 6.17 -10.37 17.97
CA ARG A 104 5.87 -9.45 19.08
C ARG A 104 5.05 -10.10 20.20
N PHE A 105 4.43 -11.26 19.91
CA PHE A 105 3.49 -11.93 20.81
C PHE A 105 3.93 -13.34 21.21
N ARG A 106 4.86 -13.95 20.46
CA ARG A 106 5.40 -15.26 20.74
C ARG A 106 6.89 -15.32 20.42
N GLU A 107 7.56 -16.25 21.07
CA GLU A 107 8.97 -16.57 20.76
C GLU A 107 9.10 -17.41 19.49
N PRO A 108 10.25 -17.33 18.81
CA PRO A 108 10.54 -18.18 17.65
C PRO A 108 10.62 -19.66 18.03
N GLU A 109 10.13 -20.53 17.15
CA GLU A 109 10.18 -21.98 17.32
C GLU A 109 11.23 -22.62 16.40
N ARG A 110 11.74 -23.78 16.80
CA ARG A 110 12.64 -24.56 15.97
C ARG A 110 11.97 -24.97 14.66
N GLY A 111 12.69 -24.84 13.56
CA GLY A 111 12.21 -25.16 12.22
C GLY A 111 11.53 -24.00 11.50
N GLU A 112 11.17 -22.92 12.19
CA GLU A 112 10.60 -21.74 11.55
C GLU A 112 11.60 -21.04 10.64
N VAL A 113 11.10 -20.43 9.59
CA VAL A 113 11.90 -19.62 8.67
C VAL A 113 11.75 -18.15 9.04
N VAL A 114 12.88 -17.50 9.24
CA VAL A 114 12.95 -16.09 9.63
C VAL A 114 13.70 -15.26 8.62
N VAL A 115 13.27 -14.01 8.48
CA VAL A 115 14.00 -12.98 7.76
C VAL A 115 14.58 -12.00 8.77
N PHE A 116 15.87 -11.78 8.73
CA PHE A 116 16.58 -10.90 9.64
C PHE A 116 17.61 -10.04 8.91
N ARG A 117 18.00 -8.95 9.53
CA ARG A 117 19.08 -8.09 9.01
C ARG A 117 20.42 -8.74 9.27
N TYR A 118 21.26 -8.79 8.24
CA TYR A 118 22.59 -9.34 8.38
C TYR A 118 23.44 -8.48 9.33
N PRO A 119 24.04 -9.05 10.38
CA PRO A 119 24.73 -8.27 11.41
C PRO A 119 25.94 -7.48 10.92
N GLU A 120 26.65 -7.96 9.89
CA GLU A 120 27.82 -7.30 9.32
C GLU A 120 27.45 -6.19 8.32
N ASP A 121 26.31 -6.33 7.61
CA ASP A 121 25.72 -5.27 6.80
C ASP A 121 24.21 -5.19 7.01
N PRO A 122 23.72 -4.30 7.88
CA PRO A 122 22.29 -4.17 8.20
C PRO A 122 21.39 -3.73 7.04
N ARG A 123 21.97 -3.43 5.88
CA ARG A 123 21.20 -3.12 4.65
C ARG A 123 20.74 -4.39 3.94
N GLU A 124 21.40 -5.52 4.21
CA GLU A 124 21.06 -6.81 3.66
C GLU A 124 20.13 -7.59 4.58
N TYR A 125 19.20 -8.33 3.99
CA TYR A 125 18.29 -9.22 4.69
C TYR A 125 18.58 -10.66 4.30
N PHE A 126 18.68 -11.53 5.29
CA PHE A 126 18.88 -12.95 5.08
C PHE A 126 17.63 -13.72 5.49
N ILE A 127 17.30 -14.74 4.69
CA ILE A 127 16.29 -15.73 5.02
C ILE A 127 16.98 -17.02 5.45
N LYS A 128 16.69 -17.50 6.66
CA LYS A 128 17.28 -18.73 7.22
C LYS A 128 16.25 -19.46 8.07
N ARG A 129 16.52 -20.75 8.31
CA ARG A 129 15.73 -21.59 9.21
C ARG A 129 16.35 -21.64 10.59
N ILE A 130 15.52 -21.55 11.62
CA ILE A 130 15.94 -21.69 13.02
C ILE A 130 16.19 -23.17 13.30
N ILE A 131 17.42 -23.49 13.63
CA ILE A 131 17.82 -24.86 13.95
C ILE A 131 18.02 -25.04 15.45
N GLY A 132 18.53 -24.02 16.14
CA GLY A 132 18.72 -24.02 17.58
C GLY A 132 17.98 -22.92 18.30
N LEU A 133 17.62 -23.15 19.53
CA LEU A 133 16.97 -22.19 20.42
C LEU A 133 17.95 -21.73 21.52
N PRO A 134 17.71 -20.58 22.15
CA PRO A 134 18.56 -20.08 23.23
C PRO A 134 18.79 -21.11 24.33
N GLY A 135 20.01 -21.19 24.83
CA GLY A 135 20.42 -22.15 25.87
C GLY A 135 20.72 -23.57 25.40
N GLU A 136 20.58 -23.87 24.11
CA GLU A 136 20.87 -25.18 23.55
C GLU A 136 22.30 -25.30 23.05
N THR A 137 22.77 -26.54 22.97
CA THR A 137 24.07 -26.86 22.37
C THR A 137 23.84 -27.76 21.16
N LEU A 138 24.37 -27.34 20.04
CA LEU A 138 24.24 -28.02 18.75
C LEU A 138 25.62 -28.56 18.33
N LYS A 139 25.61 -29.66 17.64
CA LYS A 139 26.78 -30.22 16.96
C LYS A 139 26.44 -30.56 15.53
N ILE A 140 27.29 -30.17 14.60
CA ILE A 140 27.21 -30.59 13.19
C ILE A 140 28.27 -31.66 12.99
N ASP A 141 27.87 -32.84 12.60
CA ASP A 141 28.76 -33.98 12.42
C ASP A 141 28.16 -34.95 11.40
N ASN A 142 29.03 -35.55 10.58
CA ASN A 142 28.66 -36.58 9.60
C ASN A 142 27.39 -36.29 8.79
N GLY A 143 27.26 -35.06 8.29
CA GLY A 143 26.15 -34.68 7.43
C GLY A 143 24.83 -34.49 8.15
N GLY A 144 24.80 -34.31 9.46
CA GLY A 144 23.61 -34.05 10.23
C GLY A 144 23.81 -33.10 11.39
N VAL A 145 22.72 -32.56 11.90
CA VAL A 145 22.69 -31.69 13.08
C VAL A 145 22.22 -32.51 14.29
N TYR A 146 22.93 -32.38 15.39
CA TYR A 146 22.66 -33.04 16.66
C TYR A 146 22.42 -32.00 17.76
N LEU A 147 21.45 -32.28 18.60
CA LEU A 147 21.11 -31.49 19.79
C LEU A 147 21.58 -32.21 21.03
N LEU A 148 22.24 -31.50 21.94
CA LEU A 148 22.63 -32.04 23.25
C LEU A 148 21.41 -31.99 24.19
N ASP A 149 20.96 -33.16 24.61
CA ASP A 149 20.04 -33.25 25.74
C ASP A 149 20.84 -33.14 27.05
N LYS A 150 20.71 -32.01 27.73
CA LYS A 150 21.43 -31.71 28.98
C LYS A 150 21.03 -32.65 30.12
N SER A 151 19.86 -33.24 30.08
CA SER A 151 19.37 -34.13 31.15
C SER A 151 19.99 -35.53 31.05
N SER A 152 20.15 -36.03 29.86
CA SER A 152 20.74 -37.37 29.59
C SER A 152 22.20 -37.31 29.12
N ASN A 153 22.75 -36.12 28.92
CA ASN A 153 24.06 -35.88 28.32
C ASN A 153 24.28 -36.67 27.03
N SER A 154 23.24 -36.82 26.24
CA SER A 154 23.23 -37.57 24.99
C SER A 154 22.94 -36.67 23.79
N TRP A 155 23.50 -37.07 22.62
CA TRP A 155 23.27 -36.34 21.35
C TRP A 155 22.11 -36.98 20.59
N THR A 156 21.10 -36.19 20.32
CA THR A 156 19.95 -36.61 19.53
C THR A 156 20.01 -35.96 18.15
N LYS A 157 19.97 -36.78 17.10
CA LYS A 157 19.96 -36.27 15.73
C LYS A 157 18.62 -35.57 15.43
N LEU A 158 18.70 -34.35 14.91
CA LEU A 158 17.51 -33.62 14.44
C LEU A 158 17.03 -34.20 13.11
N ALA A 159 15.71 -34.25 12.96
CA ALA A 159 15.09 -34.62 11.69
C ALA A 159 15.06 -33.39 10.77
N GLU A 160 15.81 -33.44 9.68
CA GLU A 160 15.93 -32.35 8.70
C GLU A 160 15.07 -32.63 7.45
N SER A 161 13.76 -32.80 7.64
CA SER A 161 12.82 -33.15 6.57
C SER A 161 12.66 -32.07 5.52
N TYR A 162 13.18 -30.87 5.76
CA TYR A 162 13.17 -29.73 4.84
C TYR A 162 14.33 -29.78 3.83
N LEU A 163 15.31 -30.64 4.01
CA LEU A 163 16.41 -30.85 3.05
C LEU A 163 15.99 -31.83 1.95
N ALA A 164 16.53 -31.63 0.76
CA ALA A 164 16.41 -32.63 -0.30
C ALA A 164 17.12 -33.93 0.13
N SER A 165 16.63 -35.07 -0.35
CA SER A 165 17.14 -36.41 0.05
C SER A 165 18.62 -36.66 -0.26
N ASP A 166 19.19 -35.90 -1.18
CA ASP A 166 20.59 -35.94 -1.59
C ASP A 166 21.45 -34.85 -0.94
N SER A 167 20.83 -33.99 -0.12
CA SER A 167 21.51 -32.90 0.56
C SER A 167 21.92 -33.31 1.96
N ALA A 168 23.14 -32.94 2.35
CA ALA A 168 23.65 -33.15 3.69
C ALA A 168 24.13 -31.82 4.28
N THR A 169 23.96 -31.67 5.58
CA THR A 169 24.51 -30.51 6.29
C THR A 169 26.02 -30.70 6.40
N LEU A 170 26.77 -29.88 5.67
CA LEU A 170 28.23 -29.97 5.63
C LEU A 170 28.86 -29.07 6.71
N ALA A 171 29.79 -29.61 7.45
CA ALA A 171 30.75 -28.87 8.23
C ALA A 171 32.15 -29.29 7.79
N PHE A 172 33.07 -28.34 7.69
CA PHE A 172 34.48 -28.65 7.39
C PHE A 172 35.16 -29.45 8.48
N GLU A 173 34.74 -29.24 9.73
CA GLU A 173 35.11 -29.98 10.94
C GLU A 173 33.88 -30.09 11.83
N ALA A 174 33.88 -31.09 12.73
CA ALA A 174 32.83 -31.22 13.74
C ALA A 174 32.79 -29.95 14.62
N GLN A 175 31.75 -29.17 14.47
CA GLN A 175 31.61 -27.89 15.15
C GLN A 175 30.54 -27.99 16.24
N GLN A 176 30.92 -27.65 17.47
CA GLN A 176 30.00 -27.51 18.58
C GLN A 176 29.71 -26.03 18.86
N ILE A 177 28.45 -25.66 18.90
CA ILE A 177 28.00 -24.29 19.13
C ILE A 177 27.03 -24.29 20.32
N THR A 178 27.32 -23.47 21.32
CA THR A 178 26.40 -23.21 22.44
C THR A 178 25.74 -21.88 22.22
N LEU A 179 24.42 -21.90 22.24
CA LEU A 179 23.58 -20.71 22.03
C LEU A 179 23.38 -20.02 23.38
N GLY A 180 23.64 -18.72 23.40
CA GLY A 180 23.48 -17.88 24.59
C GLY A 180 22.02 -17.45 24.83
#